data_e848202387f55b79b9336f66ab272b72
#
_entry.id   e848202387f55b79b9336f66ab272b72
#
_cell.length_a   1.000
_cell.length_b   1.000
_cell.length_c   1.000
_cell.angle_alpha   90.00
_cell.angle_beta   90.00
_cell.angle_gamma   90.00
#
_symmetry.space_group_name_H-M   'P 1'
#
loop_
_entity.id
_entity.type
_entity.pdbx_description
1 polymer ?
#
loop_
_entity_poly.entity_id
_entity_poly.type
_entity_poly.pdbx_seq_one_letter_code
_entity_poly.pdbx_strand_id
1 'polypeptide(L)'
;MKKNRLSLAFLSLLIAASPLRAQDTLQNETVEQKDKRMEWFSQAKLGIFIHWGIYSVRGVSESWSFFNNYLPYDEYMEQEKGFTASKYDPKAWVDLIKESGAKYTVITTKHHDGVALWDTKVGDISVVKSTPAKRDLIAPFVKGSKKTRIETWFLLFFIGLVSS
;
A
#
# COMPACT_ATOMS: atom_id res chain seq x y z
N MET A 1 2.40 7.66 -62.26
CA MET A 1 2.54 8.18 -60.91
C MET A 1 2.38 7.04 -59.90
N LYS A 2 3.50 6.47 -59.43
CA LYS A 2 3.51 5.41 -58.38
C LYS A 2 3.84 6.10 -57.06
N LYS A 3 2.90 6.13 -56.14
CA LYS A 3 3.10 6.66 -54.78
C LYS A 3 3.68 5.56 -53.89
N ASN A 4 4.82 5.84 -53.30
CA ASN A 4 5.53 5.05 -52.32
C ASN A 4 4.67 4.76 -51.09
N ARG A 5 4.46 3.48 -50.79
CA ARG A 5 3.93 2.98 -49.51
C ARG A 5 5.03 2.15 -48.83
N LEU A 6 6.04 2.81 -48.32
CA LEU A 6 7.07 2.17 -47.49
C LEU A 6 7.50 3.22 -46.44
N SER A 7 6.87 3.28 -45.30
CA SER A 7 7.39 3.93 -44.08
C SER A 7 6.37 3.94 -42.95
N LEU A 8 5.79 2.81 -42.58
CA LEU A 8 4.97 2.72 -41.34
C LEU A 8 5.17 1.40 -40.57
N ALA A 9 6.21 0.62 -40.85
CA ALA A 9 6.41 -0.69 -40.20
C ALA A 9 7.56 -0.73 -39.18
N PHE A 10 8.19 0.40 -38.81
CA PHE A 10 9.39 0.38 -37.93
C PHE A 10 9.22 1.08 -36.56
N LEU A 11 8.02 1.50 -36.17
CA LEU A 11 7.82 2.19 -34.90
C LEU A 11 7.12 1.36 -33.82
N SER A 12 6.80 0.09 -34.07
CA SER A 12 6.02 -0.73 -33.12
C SER A 12 6.83 -1.73 -32.30
N LEU A 13 8.17 -1.75 -32.38
CA LEU A 13 8.99 -2.79 -31.74
C LEU A 13 9.86 -2.33 -30.57
N LEU A 14 9.63 -1.14 -30.02
CA LEU A 14 10.49 -0.58 -28.96
C LEU A 14 9.81 -0.40 -27.59
N ILE A 15 8.59 -0.89 -27.38
CA ILE A 15 7.87 -0.69 -26.09
C ILE A 15 7.76 -1.96 -25.21
N ALA A 16 8.27 -3.10 -25.66
CA ALA A 16 8.08 -4.38 -24.95
C ALA A 16 9.23 -4.85 -24.05
N ALA A 17 10.26 -4.05 -23.78
CA ALA A 17 11.48 -4.52 -23.11
C ALA A 17 11.76 -3.92 -21.71
N SER A 18 10.85 -3.21 -21.06
CA SER A 18 11.18 -2.47 -19.84
C SER A 18 10.75 -3.04 -18.47
N PRO A 19 9.84 -4.01 -18.31
CA PRO A 19 9.52 -4.50 -16.97
C PRO A 19 10.40 -5.67 -16.47
N LEU A 20 11.18 -6.33 -17.33
CA LEU A 20 11.95 -7.52 -16.95
C LEU A 20 13.26 -7.25 -16.19
N ARG A 21 13.80 -6.03 -16.26
CA ARG A 21 15.11 -5.73 -15.65
C ARG A 21 15.11 -5.58 -14.13
N ALA A 22 13.97 -5.25 -13.51
CA ALA A 22 13.92 -5.03 -12.06
C ALA A 22 13.86 -6.35 -11.27
N GLN A 23 13.28 -7.40 -11.84
CA GLN A 23 13.22 -8.73 -11.19
C GLN A 23 14.54 -9.49 -11.30
N ASP A 24 15.26 -9.36 -12.42
CA ASP A 24 16.57 -10.03 -12.62
C ASP A 24 17.65 -9.52 -11.68
N THR A 25 17.62 -8.25 -11.28
CA THR A 25 18.65 -7.67 -10.41
C THR A 25 18.59 -8.18 -8.97
N LEU A 26 17.40 -8.55 -8.45
CA LEU A 26 17.25 -9.08 -7.10
C LEU A 26 17.53 -10.59 -7.02
N GLN A 27 17.30 -11.34 -8.09
CA GLN A 27 17.57 -12.78 -8.13
C GLN A 27 19.06 -13.11 -8.24
N ASN A 28 19.87 -12.19 -8.80
CA ASN A 28 21.32 -12.34 -8.97
C ASN A 28 22.14 -11.46 -8.01
N GLU A 29 21.51 -10.95 -6.95
CA GLU A 29 22.17 -10.11 -5.97
C GLU A 29 23.18 -10.91 -5.14
N THR A 30 24.44 -10.46 -5.06
CA THR A 30 25.42 -11.08 -4.16
C THR A 30 25.11 -10.76 -2.71
N VAL A 31 25.69 -11.54 -1.78
CA VAL A 31 25.53 -11.33 -0.34
C VAL A 31 25.98 -9.91 0.05
N GLU A 32 27.13 -9.45 -0.48
CA GLU A 32 27.66 -8.13 -0.21
C GLU A 32 26.74 -7.01 -0.74
N GLN A 33 26.14 -7.22 -1.91
CA GLN A 33 25.18 -6.26 -2.49
C GLN A 33 23.92 -6.18 -1.63
N LYS A 34 23.40 -7.33 -1.17
CA LYS A 34 22.27 -7.41 -0.25
C LYS A 34 22.58 -6.72 1.07
N ASP A 35 23.73 -7.00 1.67
CA ASP A 35 24.12 -6.42 2.95
C ASP A 35 24.23 -4.90 2.84
N LYS A 36 24.84 -4.41 1.78
CA LYS A 36 24.93 -2.97 1.50
C LYS A 36 23.56 -2.33 1.30
N ARG A 37 22.67 -2.99 0.56
CA ARG A 37 21.29 -2.51 0.36
C ARG A 37 20.48 -2.49 1.64
N MET A 38 20.73 -3.45 2.55
CA MET A 38 19.99 -3.59 3.81
C MET A 38 20.65 -2.87 5.00
N GLU A 39 21.82 -2.29 4.81
CA GLU A 39 22.57 -1.62 5.88
C GLU A 39 21.75 -0.54 6.59
N TRP A 40 21.03 0.29 5.81
CA TRP A 40 20.18 1.34 6.37
C TRP A 40 19.12 0.76 7.32
N PHE A 41 18.53 -0.41 6.98
CA PHE A 41 17.51 -1.07 7.81
C PHE A 41 18.13 -1.60 9.11
N SER A 42 19.30 -2.25 9.01
CA SER A 42 20.04 -2.72 10.19
C SER A 42 20.40 -1.58 11.15
N GLN A 43 20.73 -0.40 10.60
CA GLN A 43 21.10 0.78 11.38
C GLN A 43 19.88 1.55 11.91
N ALA A 44 18.72 1.43 11.28
CA ALA A 44 17.50 2.14 11.66
C ALA A 44 16.99 1.74 13.06
N LYS A 45 17.20 0.49 13.49
CA LYS A 45 16.87 -0.10 14.81
C LYS A 45 15.38 -0.08 15.17
N LEU A 46 14.73 1.10 15.10
CA LEU A 46 13.33 1.28 15.47
C LEU A 46 12.51 1.73 14.26
N GLY A 47 11.44 1.00 14.00
CA GLY A 47 10.38 1.36 13.07
C GLY A 47 9.01 1.25 13.72
N ILE A 48 8.06 2.02 13.23
CA ILE A 48 6.66 1.97 13.69
C ILE A 48 5.81 1.32 12.62
N PHE A 49 5.09 0.27 13.00
CA PHE A 49 4.13 -0.39 12.14
C PHE A 49 2.72 0.09 12.49
N ILE A 50 1.98 0.61 11.50
CA ILE A 50 0.60 1.03 11.63
C ILE A 50 -0.28 0.03 10.88
N HIS A 51 -0.98 -0.80 11.63
CA HIS A 51 -1.94 -1.75 11.11
C HIS A 51 -3.34 -1.19 11.33
N TRP A 52 -3.93 -0.60 10.30
CA TRP A 52 -5.19 0.13 10.39
C TRP A 52 -6.06 -0.07 9.15
N GLY A 53 -7.36 -0.16 9.35
CA GLY A 53 -8.36 -0.37 8.33
C GLY A 53 -9.78 -0.38 8.91
N ILE A 54 -10.77 -0.83 8.14
CA ILE A 54 -12.18 -0.86 8.56
C ILE A 54 -12.43 -1.69 9.82
N TYR A 55 -11.60 -2.68 10.09
CA TYR A 55 -11.67 -3.54 11.27
C TYR A 55 -11.51 -2.77 12.60
N SER A 56 -10.96 -1.57 12.56
CA SER A 56 -10.86 -0.70 13.73
C SER A 56 -12.22 -0.14 14.20
N VAL A 57 -13.26 -0.23 13.38
CA VAL A 57 -14.62 0.25 13.72
C VAL A 57 -15.22 -0.57 14.86
N ARG A 58 -15.10 -1.89 14.77
CA ARG A 58 -15.61 -2.81 15.81
C ARG A 58 -14.50 -3.37 16.71
N GLY A 59 -13.23 -3.07 16.41
CA GLY A 59 -12.10 -3.62 17.16
C GLY A 59 -11.95 -5.14 17.00
N VAL A 60 -12.29 -5.67 15.82
CA VAL A 60 -12.11 -7.08 15.51
C VAL A 60 -10.72 -7.34 14.92
N SER A 61 -10.28 -8.59 14.95
CA SER A 61 -9.09 -8.99 14.20
C SER A 61 -9.35 -8.72 12.73
N GLU A 62 -8.43 -8.08 12.05
CA GLU A 62 -8.56 -7.71 10.64
C GLU A 62 -9.15 -8.87 9.78
N SER A 63 -8.64 -9.16 8.62
CA SER A 63 -9.13 -10.24 7.74
C SER A 63 -9.13 -11.65 8.36
N TRP A 64 -8.35 -11.86 9.43
CA TRP A 64 -8.38 -13.11 10.20
C TRP A 64 -9.77 -13.41 10.78
N SER A 65 -10.59 -12.38 11.01
CA SER A 65 -11.97 -12.54 11.50
C SER A 65 -12.81 -13.41 10.56
N PHE A 66 -12.76 -13.18 9.26
CA PHE A 66 -13.50 -13.99 8.29
C PHE A 66 -12.70 -15.21 7.80
N PHE A 67 -11.39 -15.12 7.71
CA PHE A 67 -10.55 -16.24 7.32
C PHE A 67 -10.68 -17.42 8.30
N ASN A 68 -10.75 -17.15 9.59
CA ASN A 68 -10.95 -18.16 10.64
C ASN A 68 -12.42 -18.44 10.93
N ASN A 69 -13.35 -17.93 10.15
CA ASN A 69 -14.81 -18.09 10.33
C ASN A 69 -15.33 -17.58 11.69
N TYR A 70 -14.67 -16.60 12.31
CA TYR A 70 -15.19 -15.95 13.53
C TYR A 70 -16.33 -14.98 13.20
N LEU A 71 -16.30 -14.42 11.99
CA LEU A 71 -17.27 -13.45 11.49
C LEU A 71 -17.45 -13.69 9.98
N PRO A 72 -18.69 -13.83 9.46
CA PRO A 72 -18.93 -13.91 8.02
C PRO A 72 -18.37 -12.69 7.29
N TYR A 73 -17.86 -12.88 6.06
CA TYR A 73 -17.25 -11.79 5.27
C TYR A 73 -18.20 -10.59 5.09
N ASP A 74 -19.47 -10.85 4.74
CA ASP A 74 -20.46 -9.79 4.54
C ASP A 74 -20.70 -8.98 5.82
N GLU A 75 -20.75 -9.65 6.97
CA GLU A 75 -20.88 -8.99 8.26
C GLU A 75 -19.62 -8.20 8.64
N TYR A 76 -18.44 -8.72 8.29
CA TYR A 76 -17.19 -8.00 8.44
C TYR A 76 -17.19 -6.70 7.62
N MET A 77 -17.64 -6.75 6.35
CA MET A 77 -17.69 -5.61 5.44
C MET A 77 -18.70 -4.53 5.87
N GLU A 78 -19.70 -4.83 6.70
CA GLU A 78 -20.59 -3.82 7.28
C GLU A 78 -19.84 -2.71 8.04
N GLN A 79 -18.59 -2.97 8.45
CA GLN A 79 -17.74 -1.98 9.10
C GLN A 79 -17.40 -0.79 8.20
N GLU A 80 -17.46 -0.95 6.87
CA GLU A 80 -17.30 0.17 5.93
C GLU A 80 -18.27 1.31 6.23
N LYS A 81 -19.50 0.99 6.63
CA LYS A 81 -20.55 1.98 6.94
C LYS A 81 -20.22 2.86 8.15
N GLY A 82 -19.37 2.37 9.05
CA GLY A 82 -18.93 3.09 10.25
C GLY A 82 -17.56 3.72 10.14
N PHE A 83 -16.82 3.47 9.06
CA PHE A 83 -15.44 3.94 8.93
C PHE A 83 -15.38 5.39 8.47
N THR A 84 -15.37 6.31 9.42
CA THR A 84 -15.35 7.77 9.20
C THR A 84 -13.94 8.35 9.16
N ALA A 85 -12.99 7.68 9.79
CA ALA A 85 -11.64 8.19 10.06
C ALA A 85 -11.64 9.61 10.67
N SER A 86 -12.67 9.97 11.45
CA SER A 86 -12.90 11.35 11.93
C SER A 86 -11.78 11.85 12.85
N LYS A 87 -11.14 10.95 13.60
CA LYS A 87 -10.02 11.28 14.51
C LYS A 87 -8.65 11.13 13.85
N TYR A 88 -8.59 10.81 12.56
CA TYR A 88 -7.33 10.64 11.85
C TYR A 88 -6.67 12.00 11.58
N ASP A 89 -5.53 12.23 12.19
CA ASP A 89 -4.64 13.36 11.95
C ASP A 89 -3.26 12.81 11.50
N PRO A 90 -2.99 12.81 10.19
CA PRO A 90 -1.73 12.29 9.66
C PRO A 90 -0.51 13.08 10.14
N LYS A 91 -0.67 14.38 10.44
CA LYS A 91 0.42 15.19 10.97
C LYS A 91 0.77 14.75 12.40
N ALA A 92 -0.21 14.64 13.26
CA ALA A 92 0.00 14.20 14.64
C ALA A 92 0.62 12.80 14.70
N TRP A 93 0.18 11.87 13.82
CA TRP A 93 0.75 10.54 13.74
C TRP A 93 2.24 10.57 13.35
N VAL A 94 2.58 11.34 12.32
CA VAL A 94 3.96 11.45 11.84
C VAL A 94 4.86 12.16 12.87
N ASP A 95 4.35 13.18 13.55
CA ASP A 95 5.08 13.87 14.61
C ASP A 95 5.39 12.90 15.77
N LEU A 96 4.43 12.09 16.19
CA LEU A 96 4.62 11.08 17.22
C LEU A 96 5.65 10.00 16.82
N ILE A 97 5.61 9.55 15.55
CA ILE A 97 6.61 8.62 15.00
C ILE A 97 8.00 9.25 15.09
N LYS A 98 8.14 10.52 14.72
CA LYS A 98 9.40 11.23 14.80
C LYS A 98 9.90 11.38 16.24
N GLU A 99 9.02 11.77 17.16
CA GLU A 99 9.33 11.92 18.59
C GLU A 99 9.78 10.61 19.23
N SER A 100 9.25 9.46 18.78
CA SER A 100 9.66 8.13 19.25
C SER A 100 11.11 7.78 18.89
N GLY A 101 11.76 8.55 18.00
CA GLY A 101 13.08 8.26 17.47
C GLY A 101 13.11 7.23 16.33
N ALA A 102 11.96 6.73 15.89
CA ALA A 102 11.86 5.81 14.76
C ALA A 102 12.41 6.44 13.48
N LYS A 103 13.04 5.62 12.66
CA LYS A 103 13.66 6.02 11.39
C LYS A 103 12.78 5.70 10.20
N TYR A 104 11.87 4.75 10.35
CA TYR A 104 10.92 4.36 9.31
C TYR A 104 9.57 4.01 9.91
N THR A 105 8.56 4.00 9.05
CA THR A 105 7.22 3.53 9.36
C THR A 105 6.71 2.63 8.25
N VAL A 106 5.90 1.66 8.62
CA VAL A 106 5.13 0.82 7.69
C VAL A 106 3.66 1.04 7.96
N ILE A 107 2.88 1.31 6.94
CA ILE A 107 1.43 1.46 7.08
C ILE A 107 0.71 0.47 6.15
N THR A 108 -0.30 -0.24 6.67
CA THR A 108 -1.22 -1.00 5.83
C THR A 108 -1.97 -0.03 4.93
N THR A 109 -1.86 -0.23 3.62
CA THR A 109 -2.62 0.57 2.65
C THR A 109 -3.85 -0.16 2.15
N LYS A 110 -3.80 -1.50 2.14
CA LYS A 110 -4.92 -2.38 1.79
C LYS A 110 -4.69 -3.74 2.43
N HIS A 111 -5.67 -4.25 3.16
CA HIS A 111 -5.65 -5.60 3.72
C HIS A 111 -6.40 -6.60 2.83
N HIS A 112 -6.49 -7.87 3.22
CA HIS A 112 -7.19 -8.92 2.47
C HIS A 112 -8.71 -8.68 2.34
N ASP A 113 -9.29 -7.77 3.13
CA ASP A 113 -10.67 -7.30 2.98
C ASP A 113 -10.90 -6.54 1.66
N GLY A 114 -9.85 -6.09 1.03
CA GLY A 114 -9.91 -5.41 -0.25
C GLY A 114 -10.11 -3.91 -0.17
N VAL A 115 -10.26 -3.33 1.02
CA VAL A 115 -10.53 -1.90 1.19
C VAL A 115 -9.24 -1.08 1.05
N ALA A 116 -9.13 -0.34 -0.03
CA ALA A 116 -7.99 0.56 -0.26
C ALA A 116 -8.13 1.83 0.60
N LEU A 117 -7.09 2.17 1.37
CA LEU A 117 -7.08 3.39 2.20
C LEU A 117 -6.73 4.67 1.40
N TRP A 118 -6.63 4.59 0.07
CA TRP A 118 -6.33 5.70 -0.84
C TRP A 118 -7.38 5.84 -1.95
N ASP A 119 -7.33 6.96 -2.69
CA ASP A 119 -8.17 7.18 -3.88
C ASP A 119 -7.68 6.31 -5.05
N THR A 120 -8.05 5.03 -5.03
CA THR A 120 -7.68 4.09 -6.10
C THR A 120 -8.49 4.33 -7.37
N LYS A 121 -7.80 4.20 -8.52
CA LYS A 121 -8.44 4.18 -9.86
C LYS A 121 -8.75 2.75 -10.32
N VAL A 122 -8.33 1.75 -9.54
CA VAL A 122 -8.54 0.33 -9.82
C VAL A 122 -9.49 -0.25 -8.78
N GLY A 123 -10.63 -0.77 -9.24
CA GLY A 123 -11.68 -1.32 -8.37
C GLY A 123 -12.53 -0.24 -7.66
N ASP A 124 -13.55 -0.69 -6.97
CA ASP A 124 -14.59 0.17 -6.38
C ASP A 124 -14.58 0.17 -4.86
N ILE A 125 -13.80 -0.71 -4.23
CA ILE A 125 -13.70 -0.84 -2.78
C ILE A 125 -12.55 0.04 -2.27
N SER A 126 -12.89 1.18 -1.70
CA SER A 126 -11.91 2.09 -1.07
C SER A 126 -12.59 3.01 -0.07
N VAL A 127 -11.80 3.54 0.85
CA VAL A 127 -12.30 4.52 1.84
C VAL A 127 -12.92 5.76 1.21
N VAL A 128 -12.52 6.11 -0.01
CA VAL A 128 -13.09 7.24 -0.76
C VAL A 128 -14.45 6.88 -1.34
N LYS A 129 -14.61 5.67 -1.87
CA LYS A 129 -15.81 5.25 -2.61
C LYS A 129 -16.86 4.62 -1.70
N SER A 130 -16.47 3.70 -0.83
CA SER A 130 -17.38 2.81 -0.09
C SER A 130 -17.58 3.16 1.38
N THR A 131 -16.82 4.14 1.94
CA THR A 131 -16.95 4.50 3.36
C THR A 131 -17.35 5.97 3.57
N PRO A 132 -17.87 6.33 4.77
CA PRO A 132 -18.12 7.73 5.14
C PRO A 132 -16.87 8.62 5.24
N ALA A 133 -15.66 8.05 5.28
CA ALA A 133 -14.42 8.83 5.30
C ALA A 133 -14.26 9.73 4.08
N LYS A 134 -14.67 9.26 2.88
CA LYS A 134 -14.71 10.01 1.61
C LYS A 134 -13.45 10.77 1.26
N ARG A 135 -12.30 10.34 1.74
CA ARG A 135 -11.00 10.99 1.51
C ARG A 135 -9.86 9.99 1.45
N ASP A 136 -8.82 10.34 0.72
CA ASP A 136 -7.54 9.62 0.72
C ASP A 136 -6.85 9.76 2.07
N LEU A 137 -6.49 8.64 2.69
CA LEU A 137 -5.82 8.61 3.99
C LEU A 137 -4.29 8.41 3.85
N ILE A 138 -3.84 7.92 2.71
CA ILE A 138 -2.42 7.60 2.50
C ILE A 138 -1.63 8.81 1.99
N ALA A 139 -2.16 9.55 1.01
CA ALA A 139 -1.45 10.69 0.44
C ALA A 139 -1.03 11.75 1.49
N PRO A 140 -1.91 12.19 2.42
CA PRO A 140 -1.51 13.15 3.43
C PRO A 140 -0.49 12.59 4.44
N PHE A 141 -0.56 11.29 4.77
CA PHE A 141 0.44 10.61 5.61
C PHE A 141 1.83 10.65 4.97
N VAL A 142 1.92 10.25 3.69
CA VAL A 142 3.18 10.27 2.93
C VAL A 142 3.76 11.68 2.84
N LYS A 143 2.89 12.68 2.61
CA LYS A 143 3.33 14.09 2.57
C LYS A 143 3.93 14.53 3.92
N GLY A 144 3.33 14.11 5.03
CA GLY A 144 3.85 14.36 6.37
C GLY A 144 5.19 13.69 6.61
N SER A 145 5.29 12.40 6.32
CA SER A 145 6.51 11.58 6.50
C SER A 145 7.70 12.14 5.72
N LYS A 146 7.50 12.54 4.46
CA LYS A 146 8.54 13.18 3.64
C LYS A 146 9.08 14.46 4.28
N LYS A 147 8.21 15.30 4.86
CA LYS A 147 8.64 16.54 5.54
C LYS A 147 9.49 16.27 6.78
N THR A 148 9.23 15.18 7.48
CA THR A 148 9.94 14.79 8.71
C THR A 148 11.14 13.88 8.44
N ARG A 149 11.39 13.48 7.20
CA ARG A 149 12.44 12.54 6.79
C ARG A 149 12.28 11.16 7.41
N ILE A 150 11.05 10.73 7.63
CA ILE A 150 10.72 9.35 8.03
C ILE A 150 10.53 8.53 6.76
N GLU A 151 11.31 7.45 6.61
CA GLU A 151 11.13 6.49 5.53
C GLU A 151 9.76 5.80 5.67
N THR A 152 8.99 5.77 4.59
CA THR A 152 7.63 5.22 4.63
C THR A 152 7.49 4.05 3.67
N TRP A 153 7.08 2.92 4.21
CA TRP A 153 6.80 1.69 3.48
C TRP A 153 5.32 1.36 3.51
N PHE A 154 4.85 0.66 2.50
CA PHE A 154 3.46 0.29 2.36
C PHE A 154 3.31 -1.23 2.41
N LEU A 155 2.36 -1.69 3.23
CA LEU A 155 1.91 -3.07 3.20
C LEU A 155 0.61 -3.14 2.41
N LEU A 156 0.64 -3.93 1.35
CA LEU A 156 -0.50 -4.16 0.47
C LEU A 156 -0.69 -5.65 0.28
N PHE A 157 -1.86 -6.14 0.64
CA PHE A 157 -2.26 -7.51 0.40
C PHE A 157 -3.13 -7.62 -0.85
N PHE A 158 -2.93 -8.69 -1.61
CA PHE A 158 -3.81 -9.03 -2.72
C PHE A 158 -5.00 -9.85 -2.22
N ILE A 159 -6.17 -9.60 -2.80
CA ILE A 159 -7.37 -10.40 -2.52
C ILE A 159 -7.13 -11.80 -3.09
N GLY A 160 -6.94 -12.78 -2.20
CA GLY A 160 -6.68 -14.14 -2.62
C GLY A 160 -7.26 -15.18 -1.68
N LEU A 161 -7.94 -14.76 -0.61
CA LEU A 161 -8.39 -15.65 0.46
C LEU A 161 -9.91 -15.81 0.56
N VAL A 162 -10.70 -15.22 -0.33
CA VAL A 162 -12.12 -15.53 -0.42
C VAL A 162 -12.28 -16.67 -1.41
N SER A 163 -12.15 -17.91 -0.94
CA SER A 163 -12.65 -19.06 -1.68
C SER A 163 -14.18 -18.97 -1.69
N SER A 164 -14.73 -18.83 -2.88
CA SER A 164 -16.17 -19.02 -3.16
C SER A 164 -16.67 -20.34 -2.63
#